data_bf84febf0d78b4a130b018891581a366
#
_entry.id   bf84febf0d78b4a130b018891581a366
#
_cell.length_a   1.000
_cell.length_b   1.000
_cell.length_c   1.000
_cell.angle_alpha   90.00
_cell.angle_beta   90.00
_cell.angle_gamma   90.00
#
_symmetry.space_group_name_H-M   'P 1'
#
loop_
_entity.id
_entity.type
_entity.pdbx_description
1 polymer ?
#
loop_
_entity_poly.entity_id
_entity_poly.type
_entity_poly.pdbx_seq_one_letter_code
_entity_poly.pdbx_strand_id
1 'polypeptide(L)'
;MINDQLLSQVVVIDIQDKLVDVMSKSEIKKVIDTSSILIQAAKILDVPCLYTEQYPKGLGATVKKLKSLLPHPAIEKKVFSCLDESKFKSALVKSRPQIILCGLETHICILQTALALKAAGKEVFVAEDATLSRSSLHHQNAIARLRSEGIVVTNIESVIFEWLRVADGDQFKAIAKLIKS
;
A
#
# COMPACT_ATOMS: atom_id res chain seq x y z
N MET A 1 -9.39 -11.61 10.66
CA MET A 1 -7.94 -11.79 10.45
C MET A 1 -7.26 -10.54 10.97
N ILE A 2 -6.10 -10.64 11.57
CA ILE A 2 -5.33 -9.53 12.15
C ILE A 2 -3.92 -9.53 11.56
N ASN A 3 -3.34 -8.34 11.32
CA ASN A 3 -1.99 -8.25 10.80
C ASN A 3 -0.95 -8.65 11.85
N ASP A 4 0.10 -9.31 11.40
CA ASP A 4 1.25 -9.67 12.22
C ASP A 4 2.52 -9.06 11.61
N GLN A 5 3.33 -8.39 12.43
CA GLN A 5 4.56 -7.73 12.00
C GLN A 5 5.51 -8.70 11.28
N LEU A 6 5.66 -9.91 11.78
CA LEU A 6 6.59 -10.90 11.22
C LEU A 6 6.09 -11.56 9.94
N LEU A 7 4.77 -11.53 9.71
CA LEU A 7 4.12 -12.12 8.54
C LEU A 7 3.78 -11.08 7.46
N SER A 8 3.89 -9.80 7.76
CA SER A 8 3.48 -8.70 6.88
C SER A 8 4.60 -8.20 5.97
N GLN A 9 4.20 -7.75 4.78
CA GLN A 9 4.99 -6.90 3.88
C GLN A 9 4.08 -5.87 3.22
N VAL A 10 4.61 -4.68 2.94
CA VAL A 10 3.88 -3.54 2.37
C VAL A 10 4.15 -3.45 0.87
N VAL A 11 3.12 -3.14 0.10
CA VAL A 11 3.23 -2.82 -1.33
C VAL A 11 2.57 -1.48 -1.61
N VAL A 12 3.38 -0.50 -2.02
CA VAL A 12 2.92 0.83 -2.44
C VAL A 12 2.79 0.84 -3.95
N ILE A 13 1.57 1.04 -4.45
CA ILE A 13 1.27 0.90 -5.89
C ILE A 13 1.07 2.28 -6.52
N ASP A 14 1.94 2.62 -7.48
CA ASP A 14 1.77 3.64 -8.51
C ASP A 14 1.37 5.04 -8.00
N ILE A 15 1.89 5.52 -6.86
CA ILE A 15 1.66 6.90 -6.40
C ILE A 15 2.62 7.84 -7.17
N GLN A 16 2.33 8.05 -8.45
CA GLN A 16 3.19 8.73 -9.42
C GLN A 16 2.67 10.13 -9.78
N ASP A 17 3.57 11.03 -10.18
CA ASP A 17 3.29 12.44 -10.41
C ASP A 17 2.05 12.68 -11.28
N LYS A 18 1.95 12.07 -12.47
CA LYS A 18 0.82 12.31 -13.39
C LYS A 18 -0.49 11.64 -12.94
N LEU A 19 -0.42 10.55 -12.16
CA LEU A 19 -1.62 9.98 -11.55
C LEU A 19 -2.14 10.85 -10.41
N VAL A 20 -1.23 11.39 -9.60
CA VAL A 20 -1.56 12.34 -8.53
C VAL A 20 -2.19 13.63 -9.08
N ASP A 21 -1.73 14.10 -10.24
CA ASP A 21 -2.22 15.36 -10.85
C ASP A 21 -3.69 15.31 -11.24
N VAL A 22 -4.23 14.15 -11.55
CA VAL A 22 -5.66 13.99 -11.95
C VAL A 22 -6.59 13.65 -10.78
N MET A 23 -6.06 13.55 -9.56
CA MET A 23 -6.83 13.28 -8.34
C MET A 23 -7.34 14.56 -7.67
N SER A 24 -8.36 14.43 -6.81
CA SER A 24 -8.76 15.49 -5.88
C SER A 24 -7.57 15.88 -4.99
N LYS A 25 -7.19 17.16 -5.01
CA LYS A 25 -5.99 17.66 -4.31
C LYS A 25 -6.03 17.41 -2.80
N SER A 26 -7.20 17.55 -2.17
CA SER A 26 -7.35 17.32 -0.73
C SER A 26 -7.27 15.84 -0.36
N GLU A 27 -7.86 14.97 -1.18
CA GLU A 27 -7.88 13.54 -0.93
C GLU A 27 -6.53 12.89 -1.22
N ILE A 28 -5.91 13.22 -2.35
CA ILE A 28 -4.59 12.66 -2.68
C ILE A 28 -3.51 13.09 -1.70
N LYS A 29 -3.59 14.31 -1.15
CA LYS A 29 -2.69 14.72 -0.08
C LYS A 29 -2.80 13.80 1.12
N LYS A 30 -4.02 13.45 1.54
CA LYS A 30 -4.25 12.49 2.65
C LYS A 30 -3.64 11.13 2.34
N VAL A 31 -3.88 10.59 1.14
CA VAL A 31 -3.30 9.30 0.71
C VAL A 31 -1.77 9.32 0.78
N ILE A 32 -1.13 10.38 0.30
CA ILE A 32 0.33 10.54 0.34
C ILE A 32 0.82 10.61 1.80
N ASP A 33 0.15 11.40 2.65
CA ASP A 33 0.50 11.57 4.05
C ASP A 33 0.35 10.24 4.82
N THR A 34 -0.78 9.55 4.66
CA THR A 34 -1.08 8.25 5.29
C THR A 34 -0.12 7.16 4.80
N SER A 35 0.16 7.11 3.49
CA SER A 35 1.16 6.17 2.93
C SER A 35 2.57 6.46 3.48
N SER A 36 2.92 7.73 3.68
CA SER A 36 4.19 8.11 4.31
C SER A 36 4.31 7.58 5.74
N ILE A 37 3.22 7.65 6.53
CA ILE A 37 3.15 7.10 7.89
C ILE A 37 3.35 5.59 7.85
N LEU A 38 2.65 4.87 6.96
CA LEU A 38 2.80 3.41 6.82
C LEU A 38 4.23 3.00 6.49
N ILE A 39 4.87 3.67 5.51
CA ILE A 39 6.24 3.36 5.08
C ILE A 39 7.23 3.58 6.23
N GLN A 40 7.09 4.68 6.97
CA GLN A 40 7.97 4.98 8.12
C GLN A 40 7.74 3.99 9.27
N ALA A 41 6.48 3.65 9.56
CA ALA A 41 6.16 2.63 10.56
C ALA A 41 6.72 1.25 10.18
N ALA A 42 6.57 0.85 8.91
CA ALA A 42 7.16 -0.37 8.38
C ALA A 42 8.68 -0.40 8.57
N LYS A 43 9.36 0.73 8.32
CA LYS A 43 10.81 0.86 8.56
C LYS A 43 11.18 0.72 10.04
N ILE A 44 10.43 1.35 10.96
CA ILE A 44 10.68 1.25 12.41
C ILE A 44 10.48 -0.18 12.91
N LEU A 45 9.54 -0.92 12.31
CA LEU A 45 9.14 -2.26 12.72
C LEU A 45 9.77 -3.37 11.86
N ASP A 46 10.75 -3.07 11.01
CA ASP A 46 11.42 -4.02 10.12
C ASP A 46 10.46 -4.82 9.21
N VAL A 47 9.37 -4.19 8.78
CA VAL A 47 8.43 -4.76 7.82
C VAL A 47 8.91 -4.41 6.40
N PRO A 48 9.15 -5.39 5.52
CA PRO A 48 9.60 -5.12 4.15
C PRO A 48 8.58 -4.30 3.37
N CYS A 49 9.10 -3.37 2.56
CA CYS A 49 8.29 -2.51 1.72
C CYS A 49 8.75 -2.60 0.26
N LEU A 50 7.81 -2.89 -0.65
CA LEU A 50 8.00 -2.83 -2.11
C LEU A 50 7.19 -1.68 -2.68
N TYR A 51 7.60 -1.16 -3.84
CA TYR A 51 6.78 -0.19 -4.56
C TYR A 51 6.88 -0.36 -6.08
N THR A 52 5.82 0.05 -6.77
CA THR A 52 5.71 -0.07 -8.22
C THR A 52 5.55 1.28 -8.90
N GLU A 53 5.98 1.34 -10.16
CA GLU A 53 5.75 2.46 -11.07
C GLU A 53 5.15 1.92 -12.38
N GLN A 54 3.93 2.36 -12.69
CA GLN A 54 3.25 2.07 -13.95
C GLN A 54 3.84 2.93 -15.05
N TYR A 55 4.49 2.31 -16.05
CA TYR A 55 5.03 2.98 -17.24
C TYR A 55 5.65 4.38 -16.91
N PRO A 56 6.74 4.45 -16.14
CA PRO A 56 7.25 5.72 -15.60
C PRO A 56 7.67 6.72 -16.67
N LYS A 57 8.04 6.27 -17.88
CA LYS A 57 8.29 7.16 -19.04
C LYS A 57 7.05 7.99 -19.40
N GLY A 58 5.87 7.46 -19.18
CA GLY A 58 4.60 8.13 -19.46
C GLY A 58 4.00 8.82 -18.24
N LEU A 59 3.99 8.16 -17.07
CA LEU A 59 3.30 8.60 -15.87
C LEU A 59 4.19 9.33 -14.85
N GLY A 60 5.47 9.42 -15.11
CA GLY A 60 6.43 10.03 -14.18
C GLY A 60 6.88 9.08 -13.08
N ALA A 61 7.70 9.57 -12.18
CA ALA A 61 8.20 8.82 -11.04
C ALA A 61 7.20 8.87 -9.87
N THR A 62 7.42 8.00 -8.89
CA THR A 62 6.78 8.09 -7.58
C THR A 62 7.04 9.46 -6.95
N VAL A 63 6.01 10.07 -6.36
CA VAL A 63 6.09 11.42 -5.78
C VAL A 63 7.25 11.53 -4.79
N LYS A 64 7.95 12.68 -4.83
CA LYS A 64 9.21 12.90 -4.11
C LYS A 64 9.14 12.55 -2.62
N LYS A 65 8.03 12.91 -1.95
CA LYS A 65 7.82 12.64 -0.52
C LYS A 65 7.92 11.15 -0.19
N LEU A 66 7.30 10.28 -0.98
CA LEU A 66 7.33 8.84 -0.75
C LEU A 66 8.62 8.21 -1.26
N LYS A 67 9.11 8.66 -2.42
CA LYS A 67 10.33 8.12 -3.03
C LYS A 67 11.54 8.22 -2.11
N SER A 68 11.63 9.27 -1.29
CA SER A 68 12.72 9.43 -0.32
C SER A 68 12.68 8.44 0.86
N LEU A 69 11.55 7.78 1.09
CA LEU A 69 11.35 6.83 2.17
C LEU A 69 11.42 5.37 1.72
N LEU A 70 11.21 5.13 0.42
CA LEU A 70 11.09 3.80 -0.17
C LEU A 70 12.45 3.21 -0.56
N PRO A 71 12.57 1.87 -0.56
CA PRO A 71 13.77 1.20 -1.04
C PRO A 71 13.92 1.37 -2.55
N HIS A 72 15.14 1.31 -3.04
CA HIS A 72 15.44 1.37 -4.46
C HIS A 72 15.93 0.03 -5.00
N PRO A 73 15.63 -0.24 -6.28
CA PRO A 73 14.82 0.50 -7.27
C PRO A 73 13.31 0.23 -7.18
N ALA A 74 12.49 1.08 -7.84
CA ALA A 74 11.07 0.80 -8.09
C ALA A 74 10.91 -0.41 -9.02
N ILE A 75 9.81 -1.13 -8.87
CA ILE A 75 9.44 -2.18 -9.83
C ILE A 75 8.57 -1.55 -10.91
N GLU A 76 9.17 -1.35 -12.09
CA GLU A 76 8.43 -0.84 -13.24
C GLU A 76 7.52 -1.94 -13.82
N LYS A 77 6.29 -1.57 -14.18
CA LYS A 77 5.32 -2.49 -14.80
C LYS A 77 4.52 -1.81 -15.91
N LYS A 78 4.01 -2.62 -16.84
CA LYS A 78 3.03 -2.21 -17.85
C LYS A 78 1.67 -2.86 -17.64
N VAL A 79 1.65 -3.97 -16.93
CA VAL A 79 0.44 -4.69 -16.50
C VAL A 79 -0.24 -3.96 -15.34
N PHE A 80 -1.56 -4.10 -15.17
CA PHE A 80 -2.27 -3.47 -14.06
C PHE A 80 -2.10 -4.24 -12.77
N SER A 81 -2.28 -5.56 -12.78
CA SER A 81 -1.97 -6.41 -11.63
C SER A 81 -0.45 -6.50 -11.43
N CYS A 82 0.04 -6.11 -10.27
CA CYS A 82 1.46 -6.25 -9.93
C CYS A 82 1.92 -7.71 -10.00
N LEU A 83 1.04 -8.68 -9.70
CA LEU A 83 1.39 -10.09 -9.71
C LEU A 83 1.68 -10.64 -11.11
N ASP A 84 1.27 -9.94 -12.18
CA ASP A 84 1.58 -10.31 -13.55
C ASP A 84 2.96 -9.80 -14.01
N GLU A 85 3.65 -9.00 -13.18
CA GLU A 85 5.04 -8.60 -13.38
C GLU A 85 5.99 -9.60 -12.69
N SER A 86 6.88 -10.21 -13.46
CA SER A 86 7.79 -11.25 -12.96
C SER A 86 8.75 -10.74 -11.87
N LYS A 87 9.25 -9.52 -12.01
CA LYS A 87 10.12 -8.87 -11.02
C LYS A 87 9.40 -8.67 -9.68
N PHE A 88 8.11 -8.31 -9.73
CA PHE A 88 7.29 -8.18 -8.54
C PHE A 88 7.12 -9.52 -7.83
N LYS A 89 6.76 -10.58 -8.57
CA LYS A 89 6.66 -11.94 -8.00
C LYS A 89 7.93 -12.37 -7.30
N SER A 90 9.08 -12.09 -7.91
CA SER A 90 10.39 -12.48 -7.37
C SER A 90 10.79 -11.65 -6.14
N ALA A 91 10.31 -10.41 -6.04
CA ALA A 91 10.62 -9.50 -4.94
C ALA A 91 9.77 -9.77 -3.68
N LEU A 92 8.62 -10.45 -3.81
CA LEU A 92 7.80 -10.81 -2.67
C LEU A 92 8.55 -11.74 -1.70
N VAL A 93 8.55 -11.37 -0.43
CA VAL A 93 9.13 -12.20 0.64
C VAL A 93 8.23 -13.40 0.89
N LYS A 94 8.73 -14.61 0.57
CA LYS A 94 7.93 -15.84 0.61
C LYS A 94 7.39 -16.18 2.01
N SER A 95 8.19 -15.93 3.05
CA SER A 95 7.83 -16.16 4.45
C SER A 95 6.82 -15.17 5.02
N ARG A 96 6.43 -14.13 4.24
CA ARG A 96 5.50 -13.08 4.66
C ARG A 96 4.24 -13.13 3.80
N PRO A 97 3.25 -13.96 4.18
CA PRO A 97 2.03 -14.16 3.39
C PRO A 97 1.05 -12.99 3.46
N GLN A 98 1.15 -12.11 4.47
CA GLN A 98 0.26 -10.96 4.67
C GLN A 98 0.74 -9.78 3.82
N ILE A 99 -0.09 -9.33 2.89
CA ILE A 99 0.24 -8.24 1.96
C ILE A 99 -0.65 -7.05 2.25
N ILE A 100 -0.04 -5.95 2.68
CA ILE A 100 -0.72 -4.67 2.90
C ILE A 100 -0.57 -3.82 1.66
N LEU A 101 -1.68 -3.48 1.00
CA LEU A 101 -1.73 -2.69 -0.22
C LEU A 101 -2.16 -1.26 0.06
N CYS A 102 -1.45 -0.30 -0.50
CA CYS A 102 -1.84 1.11 -0.60
C CYS A 102 -1.44 1.67 -1.97
N GLY A 103 -2.03 2.79 -2.39
CA GLY A 103 -1.70 3.47 -3.64
C GLY A 103 -2.85 3.68 -4.61
N LEU A 104 -2.56 3.72 -5.92
CA LEU A 104 -3.45 4.15 -7.00
C LEU A 104 -3.55 3.12 -8.14
N GLU A 105 -4.61 3.13 -8.92
CA GLU A 105 -5.96 3.55 -8.52
C GLU A 105 -6.69 2.36 -7.90
N THR A 106 -7.55 2.63 -6.91
CA THR A 106 -8.25 1.57 -6.14
C THR A 106 -8.99 0.59 -7.05
N HIS A 107 -9.68 1.09 -8.09
CA HIS A 107 -10.51 0.29 -9.00
C HIS A 107 -9.74 -0.38 -10.15
N ILE A 108 -8.44 -0.13 -10.27
CA ILE A 108 -7.60 -0.70 -11.34
C ILE A 108 -6.46 -1.54 -10.73
N CYS A 109 -5.30 -0.92 -10.47
CA CYS A 109 -4.11 -1.66 -10.04
C CYS A 109 -4.27 -2.30 -8.66
N ILE A 110 -4.86 -1.57 -7.69
CA ILE A 110 -5.13 -2.12 -6.34
C ILE A 110 -6.08 -3.32 -6.43
N LEU A 111 -7.25 -3.14 -7.07
CA LEU A 111 -8.26 -4.20 -7.17
C LEU A 111 -7.71 -5.46 -7.84
N GLN A 112 -7.07 -5.31 -9.01
CA GLN A 112 -6.56 -6.46 -9.76
C GLN A 112 -5.41 -7.15 -9.01
N THR A 113 -4.52 -6.39 -8.39
CA THR A 113 -3.42 -6.95 -7.59
C THR A 113 -3.94 -7.69 -6.37
N ALA A 114 -4.92 -7.11 -5.65
CA ALA A 114 -5.50 -7.74 -4.46
C ALA A 114 -6.16 -9.08 -4.79
N LEU A 115 -6.96 -9.14 -5.86
CA LEU A 115 -7.63 -10.36 -6.28
C LEU A 115 -6.62 -11.42 -6.75
N ALA A 116 -5.60 -11.03 -7.52
CA ALA A 116 -4.57 -11.94 -7.98
C ALA A 116 -3.73 -12.51 -6.81
N LEU A 117 -3.35 -11.68 -5.85
CA LEU A 117 -2.61 -12.10 -4.66
C LEU A 117 -3.45 -13.07 -3.81
N LYS A 118 -4.74 -12.79 -3.61
CA LYS A 118 -5.65 -13.68 -2.90
C LYS A 118 -5.76 -15.04 -3.61
N ALA A 119 -5.95 -15.04 -4.92
CA ALA A 119 -5.99 -16.27 -5.73
C ALA A 119 -4.67 -17.07 -5.64
N ALA A 120 -3.55 -16.39 -5.41
CA ALA A 120 -2.24 -17.01 -5.16
C ALA A 120 -2.03 -17.43 -3.68
N GLY A 121 -3.08 -17.44 -2.86
CA GLY A 121 -3.04 -17.90 -1.47
C GLY A 121 -2.44 -16.90 -0.48
N LYS A 122 -2.34 -15.62 -0.83
CA LYS A 122 -1.90 -14.57 0.10
C LYS A 122 -3.05 -14.04 0.93
N GLU A 123 -2.74 -13.58 2.13
CA GLU A 123 -3.64 -12.84 3.01
C GLU A 123 -3.53 -11.35 2.66
N VAL A 124 -4.58 -10.79 2.06
CA VAL A 124 -4.52 -9.42 1.49
C VAL A 124 -5.32 -8.45 2.31
N PHE A 125 -4.67 -7.34 2.64
CA PHE A 125 -5.23 -6.20 3.35
C PHE A 125 -5.11 -4.96 2.46
N VAL A 126 -6.20 -4.23 2.29
CA VAL A 126 -6.22 -2.96 1.53
C VAL A 126 -6.50 -1.82 2.50
N ALA A 127 -5.57 -0.89 2.61
CA ALA A 127 -5.71 0.30 3.44
C ALA A 127 -6.57 1.33 2.69
N GLU A 128 -7.86 1.42 3.03
CA GLU A 128 -8.83 2.28 2.34
C GLU A 128 -8.42 3.76 2.41
N ASP A 129 -7.91 4.23 3.56
CA ASP A 129 -7.45 5.59 3.79
C ASP A 129 -6.12 5.95 3.10
N ALA A 130 -5.44 4.96 2.54
CA ALA A 130 -4.23 5.11 1.74
C ALA A 130 -4.40 4.66 0.28
N THR A 131 -5.66 4.56 -0.19
CA THR A 131 -6.00 4.30 -1.60
C THR A 131 -6.97 5.34 -2.13
N LEU A 132 -6.93 5.61 -3.44
CA LEU A 132 -7.82 6.58 -4.08
C LEU A 132 -8.06 6.21 -5.54
N SER A 133 -9.17 6.68 -6.08
CA SER A 133 -9.45 6.72 -7.52
C SER A 133 -9.88 8.13 -7.92
N ARG A 134 -9.62 8.54 -9.16
CA ARG A 134 -10.04 9.85 -9.71
C ARG A 134 -11.56 10.07 -9.65
N SER A 135 -12.37 9.00 -9.60
CA SER A 135 -13.79 9.02 -9.33
C SER A 135 -14.09 8.38 -7.98
N SER A 136 -14.77 9.11 -7.10
CA SER A 136 -15.21 8.58 -5.79
C SER A 136 -16.13 7.38 -5.94
N LEU A 137 -17.01 7.38 -6.97
CA LEU A 137 -17.88 6.25 -7.26
C LEU A 137 -17.09 4.99 -7.62
N HIS A 138 -16.02 5.12 -8.43
CA HIS A 138 -15.15 3.99 -8.77
C HIS A 138 -14.38 3.47 -7.54
N HIS A 139 -13.93 4.38 -6.67
CA HIS A 139 -13.27 4.01 -5.41
C HIS A 139 -14.24 3.20 -4.52
N GLN A 140 -15.42 3.73 -4.25
CA GLN A 140 -16.44 3.09 -3.40
C GLN A 140 -16.85 1.71 -3.95
N ASN A 141 -17.10 1.61 -5.26
CA ASN A 141 -17.43 0.35 -5.91
C ASN A 141 -16.30 -0.68 -5.79
N ALA A 142 -15.04 -0.26 -5.96
CA ALA A 142 -13.89 -1.13 -5.81
C ALA A 142 -13.73 -1.63 -4.37
N ILE A 143 -13.87 -0.75 -3.38
CA ILE A 143 -13.83 -1.11 -1.96
C ILE A 143 -14.95 -2.08 -1.59
N ALA A 144 -16.18 -1.84 -2.06
CA ALA A 144 -17.30 -2.77 -1.83
C ALA A 144 -17.00 -4.15 -2.46
N ARG A 145 -16.48 -4.18 -3.68
CA ARG A 145 -16.09 -5.42 -4.35
C ARG A 145 -14.97 -6.14 -3.61
N LEU A 146 -13.93 -5.44 -3.17
CA LEU A 146 -12.85 -6.04 -2.39
C LEU A 146 -13.39 -6.73 -1.12
N ARG A 147 -14.31 -6.08 -0.40
CA ARG A 147 -14.98 -6.69 0.78
C ARG A 147 -15.79 -7.93 0.40
N SER A 148 -16.56 -7.91 -0.68
CA SER A 148 -17.36 -9.06 -1.13
C SER A 148 -16.50 -10.25 -1.56
N GLU A 149 -15.32 -9.97 -2.07
CA GLU A 149 -14.32 -10.99 -2.43
C GLU A 149 -13.52 -11.51 -1.20
N GLY A 150 -13.84 -11.04 0.02
CA GLY A 150 -13.15 -11.46 1.26
C GLY A 150 -11.73 -10.93 1.40
N ILE A 151 -11.42 -9.82 0.74
CA ILE A 151 -10.22 -9.01 1.01
C ILE A 151 -10.49 -8.20 2.28
N VAL A 152 -9.53 -8.16 3.19
CA VAL A 152 -9.65 -7.34 4.41
C VAL A 152 -9.41 -5.87 4.04
N VAL A 153 -10.47 -5.07 4.12
CA VAL A 153 -10.37 -3.61 3.96
C VAL A 153 -10.19 -3.00 5.36
N THR A 154 -9.11 -2.28 5.54
CA THR A 154 -8.66 -1.71 6.82
C THR A 154 -8.19 -0.27 6.63
N ASN A 155 -7.58 0.32 7.65
CA ASN A 155 -6.90 1.62 7.61
C ASN A 155 -5.46 1.48 8.15
N ILE A 156 -4.63 2.47 7.83
CA ILE A 156 -3.20 2.43 8.18
C ILE A 156 -2.98 2.39 9.70
N GLU A 157 -3.76 3.14 10.45
CA GLU A 157 -3.60 3.18 11.90
C GLU A 157 -3.91 1.81 12.53
N SER A 158 -4.97 1.14 12.10
CA SER A 158 -5.28 -0.22 12.53
C SER A 158 -4.13 -1.20 12.22
N VAL A 159 -3.60 -1.17 11.00
CA VAL A 159 -2.47 -2.03 10.60
C VAL A 159 -1.27 -1.83 11.53
N ILE A 160 -0.90 -0.57 11.79
CA ILE A 160 0.26 -0.25 12.62
C ILE A 160 0.07 -0.72 14.06
N PHE A 161 -1.12 -0.50 14.66
CA PHE A 161 -1.39 -0.96 16.02
C PHE A 161 -1.58 -2.49 16.11
N GLU A 162 -2.02 -3.12 15.04
CA GLU A 162 -2.02 -4.59 14.94
C GLU A 162 -0.58 -5.15 14.92
N TRP A 163 0.38 -4.48 14.30
CA TRP A 163 1.80 -4.86 14.36
C TRP A 163 2.40 -4.67 15.76
N LEU A 164 2.07 -3.56 16.43
CA LEU A 164 2.62 -3.23 17.76
C LEU A 164 2.13 -4.14 18.88
N ARG A 165 0.86 -4.55 18.85
CA ARG A 165 0.18 -5.38 19.87
C ARG A 165 0.12 -4.78 21.27
N VAL A 166 1.11 -4.02 21.70
CA VAL A 166 1.22 -3.45 23.05
C VAL A 166 1.53 -1.96 23.00
N ALA A 167 1.01 -1.21 23.97
CA ALA A 167 1.21 0.23 24.08
C ALA A 167 2.42 0.57 24.98
N ASP A 168 3.55 -0.09 24.71
CA ASP A 168 4.79 0.09 25.49
C ASP A 168 6.05 -0.09 24.63
N GLY A 169 7.18 0.38 25.15
CA GLY A 169 8.48 0.26 24.51
C GLY A 169 8.82 1.42 23.56
N ASP A 170 10.05 1.38 23.04
CA ASP A 170 10.58 2.48 22.21
C ASP A 170 9.95 2.52 20.82
N GLN A 171 9.62 1.37 20.24
CA GLN A 171 8.90 1.30 18.97
C GLN A 171 7.51 1.94 19.07
N PHE A 172 6.75 1.64 20.13
CA PHE A 172 5.45 2.28 20.38
C PHE A 172 5.59 3.80 20.52
N LYS A 173 6.58 4.30 21.30
CA LYS A 173 6.81 5.74 21.46
C LYS A 173 7.14 6.42 20.14
N ALA A 174 7.98 5.80 19.30
CA ALA A 174 8.35 6.31 17.99
C ALA A 174 7.12 6.37 17.05
N ILE A 175 6.32 5.32 17.00
CA ILE A 175 5.10 5.22 16.22
C ILE A 175 4.04 6.23 16.68
N ALA A 176 3.81 6.34 18.00
CA ALA A 176 2.85 7.29 18.55
C ALA A 176 3.20 8.76 18.22
N LYS A 177 4.50 9.08 18.14
CA LYS A 177 4.98 10.40 17.69
C LYS A 177 4.72 10.59 16.19
N LEU A 178 4.95 9.55 15.37
CA LEU A 178 4.76 9.58 13.92
C LEU A 178 3.28 9.80 13.54
N ILE A 179 2.34 9.17 14.26
CA ILE A 179 0.90 9.27 13.98
C ILE A 179 0.34 10.64 14.37
N LYS A 180 0.92 11.29 15.38
CA LYS A 180 0.47 12.62 15.86
C LYS A 180 1.03 13.79 15.06
N SER A 181 2.01 13.58 14.19
CA SER A 181 2.66 14.61 13.38
C SER A 181 1.89 14.89 12.08
#